data_22c790eee486597cccb15464c2a7881c
#
_entry.id   22c790eee486597cccb15464c2a7881c
#
_cell.length_a   1.000
_cell.length_b   1.000
_cell.length_c   1.000
_cell.angle_alpha   90.00
_cell.angle_beta   90.00
_cell.angle_gamma   90.00
#
_symmetry.space_group_name_H-M   'P 1'
#
loop_
_entity.id
_entity.type
_entity.pdbx_description
1 polymer ?
#
loop_
_entity_poly.entity_id
_entity_poly.type
_entity_poly.pdbx_seq_one_letter_code
_entity_poly.pdbx_strand_id
1 'polypeptide(L)'
;MAPRKPKVSKTTEEEEKPTISINLEELETKIRENAEELKKAEENDKKEHKKDIPVNGERIKQNIDKVKTKEGIIGYILRNSTSASIDLKDPTKVIDYAVLSSSALEASEELSKTFKLGDVKHVLVEGNNVKLLSFTVEDNKVSVFMEKNVDHSRVHKDLLG
;
A
#
# COMPACT_ATOMS: atom_id res chain seq x y z
N MET A 1 45.87 -59.50 -11.59
CA MET A 1 45.35 -58.42 -12.46
C MET A 1 43.99 -58.00 -11.94
N ALA A 2 43.93 -56.84 -11.31
CA ALA A 2 42.66 -56.30 -10.78
C ALA A 2 42.14 -55.21 -11.74
N PRO A 3 40.85 -55.17 -12.06
CA PRO A 3 40.33 -54.20 -12.97
C PRO A 3 40.11 -52.83 -12.26
N ARG A 4 40.54 -51.78 -12.92
CA ARG A 4 40.38 -50.35 -12.49
C ARG A 4 38.94 -49.93 -12.58
N LYS A 5 38.40 -49.33 -11.50
CA LYS A 5 37.09 -48.65 -11.48
C LYS A 5 37.17 -47.31 -12.23
N PRO A 6 36.13 -46.93 -13.01
CA PRO A 6 36.09 -45.63 -13.64
C PRO A 6 35.74 -44.52 -12.61
N LYS A 7 36.42 -43.37 -12.71
CA LYS A 7 36.11 -42.14 -11.97
C LYS A 7 34.86 -41.52 -12.54
N VAL A 8 33.83 -41.39 -11.70
CA VAL A 8 32.66 -40.57 -11.99
C VAL A 8 33.01 -39.12 -11.70
N SER A 9 33.10 -38.30 -12.75
CA SER A 9 33.17 -36.84 -12.64
C SER A 9 31.81 -36.31 -12.22
N LYS A 10 31.72 -35.74 -11.02
CA LYS A 10 30.56 -34.92 -10.60
C LYS A 10 30.66 -33.56 -11.30
N THR A 11 29.82 -33.35 -12.31
CA THR A 11 29.54 -32.03 -12.84
C THR A 11 28.56 -31.38 -11.87
N THR A 12 29.04 -30.39 -11.14
CA THR A 12 28.20 -29.52 -10.32
C THR A 12 27.59 -28.51 -11.27
N GLU A 13 26.33 -28.69 -11.63
CA GLU A 13 25.55 -27.62 -12.27
C GLU A 13 25.23 -26.59 -11.18
N GLU A 14 25.94 -25.47 -11.24
CA GLU A 14 25.56 -24.27 -10.50
C GLU A 14 24.29 -23.69 -11.17
N GLU A 15 23.15 -23.84 -10.52
CA GLU A 15 21.93 -23.12 -10.89
C GLU A 15 22.20 -21.63 -10.68
N GLU A 16 22.39 -20.88 -11.77
CA GLU A 16 22.40 -19.42 -11.76
C GLU A 16 21.01 -18.92 -11.34
N LYS A 17 20.91 -18.43 -10.13
CA LYS A 17 19.71 -17.70 -9.66
C LYS A 17 19.60 -16.43 -10.47
N PRO A 18 18.41 -16.11 -11.04
CA PRO A 18 18.22 -14.86 -11.76
C PRO A 18 18.45 -13.69 -10.81
N THR A 19 19.51 -12.93 -11.04
CA THR A 19 19.78 -11.69 -10.34
C THR A 19 18.86 -10.62 -10.94
N ILE A 20 17.79 -10.27 -10.23
CA ILE A 20 16.97 -9.13 -10.58
C ILE A 20 17.79 -7.89 -10.23
N SER A 21 18.40 -7.27 -11.23
CA SER A 21 19.06 -5.97 -11.08
C SER A 21 17.95 -4.89 -11.04
N ILE A 22 17.61 -4.48 -9.83
CA ILE A 22 16.77 -3.29 -9.64
C ILE A 22 17.67 -2.08 -9.90
N ASN A 23 17.31 -1.28 -10.91
CA ASN A 23 18.01 -0.03 -11.19
C ASN A 23 17.66 0.97 -10.07
N LEU A 24 18.60 1.16 -9.14
CA LEU A 24 18.42 2.06 -8.00
C LEU A 24 18.14 3.49 -8.45
N GLU A 25 18.74 3.97 -9.53
CA GLU A 25 18.52 5.32 -10.06
C GLU A 25 17.07 5.53 -10.55
N GLU A 26 16.48 4.51 -11.16
CA GLU A 26 15.09 4.57 -11.61
C GLU A 26 14.12 4.54 -10.41
N LEU A 27 14.45 3.79 -9.38
CA LEU A 27 13.68 3.75 -8.13
C LEU A 27 13.76 5.09 -7.39
N GLU A 28 14.96 5.67 -7.28
CA GLU A 28 15.16 6.99 -6.64
C GLU A 28 14.45 8.11 -7.41
N THR A 29 14.42 8.04 -8.74
CA THR A 29 13.71 9.02 -9.57
C THR A 29 12.20 8.94 -9.34
N LYS A 30 11.62 7.74 -9.32
CA LYS A 30 10.21 7.52 -9.03
C LYS A 30 9.82 7.95 -7.61
N ILE A 31 10.70 7.72 -6.63
CA ILE A 31 10.49 8.17 -5.25
C ILE A 31 10.50 9.70 -5.17
N ARG A 32 11.40 10.36 -5.91
CA ARG A 32 11.48 11.81 -5.97
C ARG A 32 10.26 12.44 -6.62
N GLU A 33 9.83 11.91 -7.75
CA GLU A 33 8.62 12.37 -8.46
C GLU A 33 7.38 12.23 -7.59
N ASN A 34 7.19 11.08 -6.93
CA ASN A 34 6.09 10.88 -6.00
C ASN A 34 6.17 11.80 -4.76
N ALA A 35 7.38 12.08 -4.25
CA ALA A 35 7.57 13.00 -3.12
C ALA A 35 7.30 14.47 -3.50
N GLU A 36 7.58 14.86 -4.75
CA GLU A 36 7.27 16.20 -5.24
C GLU A 36 5.76 16.38 -5.51
N GLU A 37 5.09 15.35 -6.00
CA GLU A 37 3.61 15.35 -6.14
C GLU A 37 2.92 15.47 -4.78
N LEU A 38 3.41 14.77 -3.76
CA LEU A 38 2.88 14.87 -2.40
C LEU A 38 3.11 16.26 -1.78
N LYS A 39 4.28 16.87 -2.00
CA LYS A 39 4.57 18.23 -1.53
C LYS A 39 3.72 19.30 -2.22
N LYS A 40 3.46 19.15 -3.53
CA LYS A 40 2.56 20.04 -4.26
C LYS A 40 1.11 19.92 -3.80
N ALA A 41 0.70 18.73 -3.36
CA ALA A 41 -0.63 18.53 -2.75
C ALA A 41 -0.74 19.22 -1.39
N GLU A 42 0.33 19.21 -0.56
CA GLU A 42 0.34 19.89 0.74
C GLU A 42 0.39 21.43 0.66
N GLU A 43 1.06 22.00 -0.35
CA GLU A 43 1.08 23.45 -0.56
C GLU A 43 -0.25 24.01 -1.09
N ASN A 44 -1.00 23.24 -1.85
CA ASN A 44 -2.34 23.63 -2.34
C ASN A 44 -3.42 23.59 -1.26
N ASP A 45 -3.25 22.84 -0.19
CA ASP A 45 -4.23 22.72 0.90
C ASP A 45 -4.27 23.97 1.82
N LYS A 46 -3.32 24.92 1.67
CA LYS A 46 -3.32 26.18 2.43
C LYS A 46 -4.03 27.34 1.77
N LYS A 47 -4.52 27.19 0.55
CA LYS A 47 -5.30 28.21 -0.15
C LYS A 47 -6.53 27.63 -0.81
N GLU A 48 -7.67 27.91 -0.17
CA GLU A 48 -9.01 28.03 -0.74
C GLU A 48 -9.81 26.77 -1.12
N HIS A 49 -11.00 26.85 -0.62
CA HIS A 49 -12.30 26.39 -1.06
C HIS A 49 -12.85 25.12 -0.42
N LYS A 50 -13.75 25.38 0.54
CA LYS A 50 -14.97 24.58 0.69
C LYS A 50 -15.64 24.45 -0.69
N LYS A 51 -15.27 23.45 -1.46
CA LYS A 51 -16.09 22.91 -2.54
C LYS A 51 -16.76 21.66 -2.03
N ASP A 52 -18.07 21.64 -2.21
CA ASP A 52 -18.96 20.55 -1.88
C ASP A 52 -18.34 19.18 -2.25
N ILE A 53 -17.82 18.49 -1.23
CA ILE A 53 -17.40 17.11 -1.33
C ILE A 53 -18.72 16.34 -1.52
N PRO A 54 -18.84 15.44 -2.51
CA PRO A 54 -20.03 14.62 -2.68
C PRO A 54 -20.42 13.97 -1.35
N VAL A 55 -21.71 13.90 -1.07
CA VAL A 55 -22.29 13.43 0.22
C VAL A 55 -21.66 12.14 0.74
N ASN A 56 -21.15 11.30 -0.15
CA ASN A 56 -20.50 10.03 0.19
C ASN A 56 -19.05 10.20 0.67
N GLY A 57 -18.31 11.18 0.17
CA GLY A 57 -16.96 11.50 0.65
C GLY A 57 -16.96 12.01 2.11
N GLU A 58 -18.00 12.72 2.52
CA GLU A 58 -18.18 13.14 3.92
C GLU A 58 -18.49 11.95 4.84
N ARG A 59 -19.26 10.98 4.37
CA ARG A 59 -19.58 9.76 5.13
C ARG A 59 -18.32 8.94 5.42
N ILE A 60 -17.46 8.71 4.41
CA ILE A 60 -16.19 8.03 4.58
C ILE A 60 -15.31 8.78 5.59
N LYS A 61 -15.23 10.11 5.48
CA LYS A 61 -14.44 10.93 6.39
C LYS A 61 -14.93 10.83 7.84
N GLN A 62 -16.24 10.89 8.06
CA GLN A 62 -16.85 10.69 9.39
C GLN A 62 -16.59 9.29 9.96
N ASN A 63 -16.64 8.26 9.13
CA ASN A 63 -16.35 6.89 9.57
C ASN A 63 -14.87 6.71 9.88
N ILE A 64 -13.97 7.31 9.11
CA ILE A 64 -12.53 7.35 9.39
C ILE A 64 -12.27 8.02 10.74
N ASP A 65 -12.92 9.15 11.02
CA ASP A 65 -12.78 9.86 12.30
C ASP A 65 -13.19 9.01 13.52
N LYS A 66 -14.19 8.14 13.35
CA LYS A 66 -14.58 7.17 14.39
C LYS A 66 -13.58 6.02 14.50
N VAL A 67 -13.07 5.54 13.38
CA VAL A 67 -12.15 4.39 13.35
C VAL A 67 -10.78 4.77 13.87
N LYS A 68 -10.25 5.95 13.55
CA LYS A 68 -8.92 6.40 13.98
C LYS A 68 -8.75 6.49 15.50
N THR A 69 -9.86 6.65 16.24
CA THR A 69 -9.84 6.72 17.71
C THR A 69 -9.80 5.34 18.38
N LYS A 70 -9.99 4.26 17.62
CA LYS A 70 -9.98 2.90 18.17
C LYS A 70 -8.57 2.47 18.54
N GLU A 71 -8.50 1.63 19.58
CA GLU A 71 -7.25 1.02 20.01
C GLU A 71 -6.64 0.17 18.88
N GLY A 72 -5.31 0.23 18.75
CA GLY A 72 -4.56 -0.50 17.73
C GLY A 72 -4.61 0.11 16.33
N ILE A 73 -5.34 1.21 16.10
CA ILE A 73 -5.23 1.96 14.84
C ILE A 73 -4.00 2.86 14.90
N ILE A 74 -3.13 2.71 13.90
CA ILE A 74 -1.88 3.47 13.76
C ILE A 74 -2.15 4.78 13.01
N GLY A 75 -3.04 4.74 12.02
CA GLY A 75 -3.44 5.89 11.25
C GLY A 75 -4.08 5.54 9.92
N TYR A 76 -4.28 6.55 9.10
CA TYR A 76 -4.91 6.38 7.79
C TYR A 76 -4.33 7.31 6.73
N ILE A 77 -4.56 6.94 5.48
CA ILE A 77 -4.37 7.77 4.29
C ILE A 77 -5.67 7.71 3.49
N LEU A 78 -6.29 8.85 3.27
CA LEU A 78 -7.45 9.04 2.40
C LEU A 78 -7.03 9.92 1.24
N ARG A 79 -7.18 9.46 0.02
CA ARG A 79 -6.83 10.23 -1.17
C ARG A 79 -7.85 10.03 -2.30
N ASN A 80 -8.02 11.06 -3.08
CA ASN A 80 -8.76 11.02 -4.35
C ASN A 80 -7.94 11.72 -5.44
N SER A 81 -8.56 12.01 -6.58
CA SER A 81 -7.91 12.68 -7.71
C SER A 81 -7.43 14.11 -7.42
N THR A 82 -7.95 14.76 -6.38
CA THR A 82 -7.73 16.19 -6.12
C THR A 82 -7.12 16.48 -4.75
N SER A 83 -7.20 15.56 -3.79
CA SER A 83 -6.77 15.79 -2.42
C SER A 83 -6.27 14.51 -1.73
N ALA A 84 -5.42 14.69 -0.73
CA ALA A 84 -5.00 13.64 0.18
C ALA A 84 -5.12 14.13 1.63
N SER A 85 -5.62 13.28 2.52
CA SER A 85 -5.63 13.50 3.97
C SER A 85 -4.87 12.36 4.62
N ILE A 86 -3.88 12.70 5.43
CA ILE A 86 -2.99 11.75 6.10
C ILE A 86 -3.00 12.06 7.59
N ASP A 87 -3.27 11.04 8.40
CA ASP A 87 -3.19 11.11 9.86
C ASP A 87 -2.54 9.84 10.38
N LEU A 88 -1.29 9.95 10.80
CA LEU A 88 -0.46 8.85 11.31
C LEU A 88 0.11 9.23 12.67
N LYS A 89 0.09 8.30 13.63
CA LYS A 89 0.67 8.49 14.97
C LYS A 89 2.17 8.78 14.92
N ASP A 90 2.88 8.24 13.94
CA ASP A 90 4.30 8.49 13.70
C ASP A 90 4.48 9.23 12.36
N PRO A 91 4.72 10.56 12.39
CA PRO A 91 4.90 11.34 11.18
C PRO A 91 6.11 10.92 10.34
N THR A 92 7.12 10.28 10.95
CA THR A 92 8.32 9.83 10.22
C THR A 92 8.03 8.69 9.25
N LYS A 93 6.91 8.01 9.41
CA LYS A 93 6.46 6.89 8.58
C LYS A 93 5.53 7.29 7.43
N VAL A 94 5.22 8.56 7.29
CA VAL A 94 4.25 9.06 6.27
C VAL A 94 4.65 8.62 4.86
N ILE A 95 5.91 8.81 4.48
CA ILE A 95 6.41 8.45 3.15
C ILE A 95 6.37 6.94 2.94
N ASP A 96 6.91 6.16 3.88
CA ASP A 96 6.93 4.70 3.80
C ASP A 96 5.52 4.13 3.64
N TYR A 97 4.56 4.64 4.42
CA TYR A 97 3.19 4.16 4.41
C TYR A 97 2.41 4.63 3.18
N ALA A 98 2.68 5.83 2.67
CA ALA A 98 2.10 6.31 1.42
C ALA A 98 2.55 5.46 0.23
N VAL A 99 3.86 5.17 0.12
CA VAL A 99 4.42 4.30 -0.90
C VAL A 99 3.84 2.88 -0.78
N LEU A 100 3.84 2.31 0.42
CA LEU A 100 3.29 0.96 0.66
C LEU A 100 1.82 0.87 0.23
N SER A 101 0.99 1.85 0.62
CA SER A 101 -0.43 1.84 0.28
C SER A 101 -0.69 1.98 -1.21
N SER A 102 0.09 2.81 -1.92
CA SER A 102 -0.01 2.98 -3.36
C SER A 102 0.37 1.71 -4.09
N SER A 103 1.57 1.19 -3.79
CA SER A 103 2.10 0.00 -4.44
C SER A 103 1.22 -1.23 -4.20
N ALA A 104 0.64 -1.39 -3.01
CA ALA A 104 -0.26 -2.49 -2.71
C ALA A 104 -1.54 -2.44 -3.56
N LEU A 105 -2.16 -1.26 -3.69
CA LEU A 105 -3.34 -1.08 -4.54
C LEU A 105 -3.03 -1.29 -6.01
N GLU A 106 -1.97 -0.68 -6.52
CA GLU A 106 -1.57 -0.80 -7.93
C GLU A 106 -1.25 -2.25 -8.31
N ALA A 107 -0.44 -2.93 -7.49
CA ALA A 107 -0.12 -4.34 -7.71
C ALA A 107 -1.37 -5.23 -7.69
N SER A 108 -2.32 -4.97 -6.81
CA SER A 108 -3.56 -5.75 -6.74
C SER A 108 -4.46 -5.51 -7.94
N GLU A 109 -4.55 -4.28 -8.45
CA GLU A 109 -5.28 -3.94 -9.67
C GLU A 109 -4.64 -4.61 -10.90
N GLU A 110 -3.31 -4.63 -10.99
CA GLU A 110 -2.57 -5.28 -12.07
C GLU A 110 -2.76 -6.81 -12.05
N LEU A 111 -2.66 -7.43 -10.88
CA LEU A 111 -2.94 -8.86 -10.70
C LEU A 111 -4.39 -9.19 -11.08
N SER A 112 -5.33 -8.37 -10.68
CA SER A 112 -6.74 -8.57 -11.01
C SER A 112 -6.99 -8.51 -12.52
N LYS A 113 -6.37 -7.58 -13.24
CA LYS A 113 -6.44 -7.50 -14.71
C LYS A 113 -5.80 -8.72 -15.38
N THR A 114 -4.59 -9.10 -14.92
CA THR A 114 -3.81 -10.21 -15.49
C THR A 114 -4.55 -11.54 -15.36
N PHE A 115 -5.13 -11.79 -14.20
CA PHE A 115 -5.82 -13.05 -13.89
C PHE A 115 -7.35 -12.99 -14.07
N LYS A 116 -7.88 -11.87 -14.57
CA LYS A 116 -9.32 -11.66 -14.83
C LYS A 116 -10.19 -11.92 -13.59
N LEU A 117 -9.74 -11.45 -12.43
CA LEU A 117 -10.44 -11.67 -11.15
C LEU A 117 -11.63 -10.72 -10.95
N GLY A 118 -11.77 -9.69 -11.79
CA GLY A 118 -12.76 -8.62 -11.64
C GLY A 118 -12.26 -7.48 -10.75
N ASP A 119 -13.17 -6.68 -10.21
CA ASP A 119 -12.80 -5.51 -9.41
C ASP A 119 -12.20 -5.88 -8.05
N VAL A 120 -11.11 -5.21 -7.70
CA VAL A 120 -10.47 -5.37 -6.40
C VAL A 120 -11.34 -4.72 -5.33
N LYS A 121 -11.89 -5.51 -4.43
CA LYS A 121 -12.74 -5.01 -3.34
C LYS A 121 -11.93 -4.41 -2.21
N HIS A 122 -10.86 -5.07 -1.81
CA HIS A 122 -9.91 -4.62 -0.81
C HIS A 122 -8.59 -5.37 -0.92
N VAL A 123 -7.55 -4.78 -0.37
CA VAL A 123 -6.20 -5.36 -0.26
C VAL A 123 -5.84 -5.40 1.21
N LEU A 124 -5.38 -6.56 1.68
CA LEU A 124 -4.83 -6.73 3.02
C LEU A 124 -3.36 -7.12 2.92
N VAL A 125 -2.50 -6.31 3.50
CA VAL A 125 -1.07 -6.65 3.66
C VAL A 125 -0.79 -6.85 5.14
N GLU A 126 -0.35 -8.03 5.53
CA GLU A 126 0.03 -8.34 6.90
C GLU A 126 1.54 -8.42 7.03
N GLY A 127 2.10 -7.55 7.86
CA GLY A 127 3.48 -7.60 8.30
C GLY A 127 3.62 -8.23 9.69
N ASN A 128 4.83 -8.19 10.25
CA ASN A 128 5.09 -8.75 11.57
C ASN A 128 4.33 -8.02 12.70
N ASN A 129 4.23 -6.69 12.60
CA ASN A 129 3.66 -5.84 13.64
C ASN A 129 2.50 -4.98 13.14
N VAL A 130 2.42 -4.73 11.85
CA VAL A 130 1.48 -3.79 11.22
C VAL A 130 0.71 -4.51 10.12
N LYS A 131 -0.58 -4.21 10.03
CA LYS A 131 -1.46 -4.54 8.90
C LYS A 131 -1.83 -3.28 8.15
N LEU A 132 -1.89 -3.38 6.85
CA LEU A 132 -2.46 -2.39 5.95
C LEU A 132 -3.73 -2.95 5.33
N LEU A 133 -4.84 -2.25 5.50
CA LEU A 133 -6.09 -2.49 4.78
C LEU A 133 -6.30 -1.33 3.81
N SER A 134 -6.35 -1.62 2.52
CA SER A 134 -6.61 -0.63 1.47
C SER A 134 -7.79 -1.04 0.60
N PHE A 135 -8.63 -0.08 0.23
CA PHE A 135 -9.77 -0.28 -0.66
C PHE A 135 -10.17 1.03 -1.33
N THR A 136 -10.96 0.91 -2.39
CA THR A 136 -11.50 2.06 -3.10
C THR A 136 -13.01 2.13 -2.86
N VAL A 137 -13.49 3.31 -2.47
CA VAL A 137 -14.92 3.62 -2.37
C VAL A 137 -15.20 4.83 -3.23
N GLU A 138 -15.96 4.62 -4.31
CA GLU A 138 -16.14 5.62 -5.35
C GLU A 138 -14.77 6.08 -5.88
N ASP A 139 -14.47 7.39 -5.82
CA ASP A 139 -13.19 7.95 -6.25
C ASP A 139 -12.16 8.06 -5.11
N ASN A 140 -12.51 7.58 -3.90
CA ASN A 140 -11.65 7.68 -2.74
C ASN A 140 -10.87 6.38 -2.50
N LYS A 141 -9.54 6.47 -2.46
CA LYS A 141 -8.66 5.39 -2.04
C LYS A 141 -8.40 5.54 -0.54
N VAL A 142 -8.84 4.56 0.22
CA VAL A 142 -8.72 4.52 1.69
C VAL A 142 -7.68 3.49 2.07
N SER A 143 -6.74 3.88 2.91
CA SER A 143 -5.72 2.98 3.47
C SER A 143 -5.66 3.18 4.97
N VAL A 144 -5.87 2.12 5.73
CA VAL A 144 -5.82 2.14 7.20
C VAL A 144 -4.71 1.24 7.68
N PHE A 145 -3.84 1.79 8.53
CA PHE A 145 -2.75 1.09 9.18
C PHE A 145 -3.15 0.74 10.61
N MET A 146 -2.93 -0.50 10.98
CA MET A 146 -3.34 -1.02 12.28
C MET A 146 -2.33 -2.03 12.82
N GLU A 147 -2.35 -2.25 14.12
CA GLU A 147 -1.56 -3.29 14.77
C GLU A 147 -2.02 -4.69 14.33
N LYS A 148 -1.13 -5.66 14.44
CA LYS A 148 -1.37 -7.04 13.98
C LYS A 148 -2.59 -7.70 14.60
N ASN A 149 -2.90 -7.39 15.85
CA ASN A 149 -4.01 -7.98 16.62
C ASN A 149 -5.39 -7.38 16.30
N VAL A 150 -5.44 -6.27 15.54
CA VAL A 150 -6.71 -5.63 15.18
C VAL A 150 -7.43 -6.45 14.11
N ASP A 151 -8.73 -6.62 14.28
CA ASP A 151 -9.59 -7.27 13.29
C ASP A 151 -9.89 -6.33 12.12
N HIS A 152 -9.22 -6.58 10.99
CA HIS A 152 -9.37 -5.80 9.78
C HIS A 152 -10.78 -5.87 9.18
N SER A 153 -11.49 -7.01 9.35
CA SER A 153 -12.84 -7.17 8.81
C SER A 153 -13.83 -6.25 9.53
N ARG A 154 -13.66 -6.10 10.85
CA ARG A 154 -14.45 -5.17 11.63
C ARG A 154 -14.16 -3.72 11.25
N VAL A 155 -12.86 -3.38 11.10
CA VAL A 155 -12.45 -2.04 10.64
C VAL A 155 -13.04 -1.73 9.26
N HIS A 156 -12.96 -2.65 8.33
CA HIS A 156 -13.54 -2.49 6.98
C HIS A 156 -15.06 -2.26 7.04
N LYS A 157 -15.77 -3.05 7.83
CA LYS A 157 -17.21 -2.88 8.01
C LYS A 157 -17.57 -1.53 8.62
N ASP A 158 -16.84 -1.10 9.65
CA ASP A 158 -17.07 0.19 10.32
C ASP A 158 -16.78 1.38 9.40
N LEU A 159 -15.90 1.24 8.43
CA LEU A 159 -15.60 2.26 7.43
C LEU A 159 -16.68 2.36 6.35
N LEU A 160 -17.27 1.25 5.95
CA LEU A 160 -18.32 1.24 4.92
C LEU A 160 -19.71 1.58 5.48
N GLY A 161 -19.96 1.38 6.77
CA GLY A 161 -21.19 1.71 7.48
C GLY A 161 -22.20 0.61 7.43
#